data_94be5379e8e21741426177a8a356b173
#
_entry.id   94be5379e8e21741426177a8a356b173
#
_cell.length_a   1.000
_cell.length_b   1.000
_cell.length_c   1.000
_cell.angle_alpha   90.00
_cell.angle_beta   90.00
_cell.angle_gamma   90.00
#
_symmetry.space_group_name_H-M   'P 1'
#
loop_
_entity.id
_entity.type
_entity.pdbx_description
1 polymer ?
#
loop_
_entity_poly.entity_id
_entity_poly.type
_entity_poly.pdbx_seq_one_letter_code
_entity_poly.pdbx_strand_id
1 'polypeptide(L)'
;RDLLPSAEAEGYEPVVSYDDERWEELMMGCDEEEMIALINNGAYHTLAMESVGLPATIHGDGPSGFTCFMSKEQVNGTCQYVSEPVMASTWNINLMNELGEAIGEEGTIGDKATGQPYSSIYAPGVNIHRSPFGGRCSEYFSEDPFISGMMGAAEVEGIQSRGVLPTVKHFVANEQETHRSIGGDLSWLSEQALREIYLKPFEYTVKLGETRGIMTSFNRIGTRWTGGDYRLLTEILRNEWGFNGLVICDFNTIPQYMIPRMMFYAGGSLDLATQQSAMWTDCDTSDAGDAIVL
;
A
#
# COMPACT_ATOMS: atom_id res chain seq x y z
N ARG A 1 16.07 11.45 7.19
CA ARG A 1 17.22 10.81 7.88
C ARG A 1 17.31 11.18 9.37
N ASP A 2 16.76 12.32 9.76
CA ASP A 2 16.86 12.82 11.15
C ASP A 2 15.72 12.36 12.06
N LEU A 3 14.83 11.50 11.57
CA LEU A 3 13.66 11.00 12.31
C LEU A 3 13.82 9.59 12.89
N LEU A 4 15.04 9.08 12.94
CA LEU A 4 15.38 7.85 13.68
C LEU A 4 16.37 8.16 14.84
N PRO A 5 15.98 9.01 15.83
CA PRO A 5 16.91 9.36 16.91
C PRO A 5 17.26 8.20 17.85
N SER A 6 16.45 7.15 17.87
CA SER A 6 16.69 6.00 18.75
C SER A 6 17.77 5.04 18.22
N ALA A 7 17.91 4.88 16.93
CA ALA A 7 18.90 3.98 16.35
C ALA A 7 20.34 4.52 16.48
N GLU A 8 20.55 5.81 16.32
CA GLU A 8 21.87 6.45 16.53
C GLU A 8 22.27 6.54 18.00
N ALA A 9 21.28 6.68 18.90
CA ALA A 9 21.53 6.79 20.34
C ALA A 9 22.05 5.47 20.96
N GLU A 10 21.81 4.32 20.32
CA GLU A 10 22.21 3.01 20.79
C GLU A 10 23.40 2.39 20.02
N GLY A 11 23.96 3.13 19.05
CA GLY A 11 25.07 2.63 18.22
C GLY A 11 24.63 1.61 17.16
N TYR A 12 23.36 1.59 16.83
CA TYR A 12 22.78 0.74 15.78
C TYR A 12 22.97 1.39 14.41
N GLU A 13 23.64 0.73 13.51
CA GLU A 13 23.71 1.16 12.11
C GLU A 13 22.46 0.69 11.35
N PRO A 14 21.66 1.62 10.76
CA PRO A 14 20.46 1.23 10.04
C PRO A 14 20.79 0.33 8.85
N VAL A 15 20.02 -0.73 8.68
CA VAL A 15 20.08 -1.59 7.49
C VAL A 15 19.54 -0.79 6.30
N VAL A 16 20.37 -0.56 5.29
CA VAL A 16 20.04 0.31 4.14
C VAL A 16 19.93 -0.46 2.81
N SER A 17 20.40 -1.70 2.75
CA SER A 17 20.36 -2.56 1.57
C SER A 17 19.43 -3.74 1.82
N TYR A 18 18.65 -4.12 0.79
CA TYR A 18 17.82 -5.31 0.82
C TYR A 18 18.64 -6.60 1.00
N ASP A 19 19.87 -6.62 0.46
CA ASP A 19 20.78 -7.76 0.51
C ASP A 19 21.74 -7.72 1.74
N ASP A 20 21.45 -6.89 2.75
CA ASP A 20 22.26 -6.78 3.95
C ASP A 20 22.12 -8.04 4.81
N GLU A 21 23.23 -8.67 5.17
CA GLU A 21 23.26 -9.92 5.96
C GLU A 21 22.59 -9.77 7.34
N ARG A 22 22.49 -8.55 7.87
CA ARG A 22 21.80 -8.28 9.15
C ARG A 22 20.30 -8.58 9.09
N TRP A 23 19.69 -8.65 7.89
CA TRP A 23 18.29 -9.07 7.75
C TRP A 23 18.08 -10.52 8.16
N GLU A 24 19.04 -11.42 7.87
CA GLU A 24 18.94 -12.83 8.30
C GLU A 24 18.98 -12.94 9.82
N GLU A 25 19.89 -12.19 10.47
CA GLU A 25 19.98 -12.15 11.92
C GLU A 25 18.70 -11.62 12.56
N LEU A 26 18.13 -10.53 12.02
CA LEU A 26 16.86 -9.97 12.48
C LEU A 26 15.72 -10.97 12.33
N MET A 27 15.58 -11.61 11.16
CA MET A 27 14.53 -12.60 10.91
C MET A 27 14.62 -13.81 11.81
N MET A 28 15.85 -14.27 12.12
CA MET A 28 16.06 -15.38 13.05
C MET A 28 15.71 -15.02 14.51
N GLY A 29 15.66 -13.73 14.83
CA GLY A 29 15.23 -13.22 16.13
C GLY A 29 13.71 -13.06 16.26
N CYS A 30 12.96 -13.11 15.18
CA CYS A 30 11.52 -12.93 15.20
C CYS A 30 10.80 -14.11 15.87
N ASP A 31 9.83 -13.80 16.73
CA ASP A 31 8.93 -14.80 17.28
C ASP A 31 7.85 -15.17 16.25
N GLU A 32 7.57 -16.47 16.10
CA GLU A 32 6.64 -16.99 15.08
C GLU A 32 5.20 -16.52 15.34
N GLU A 33 4.74 -16.48 16.58
CA GLU A 33 3.39 -16.03 16.92
C GLU A 33 3.23 -14.54 16.64
N GLU A 34 4.27 -13.73 16.93
CA GLU A 34 4.28 -12.29 16.60
C GLU A 34 4.28 -12.07 15.09
N MET A 35 5.04 -12.84 14.32
CA MET A 35 5.03 -12.76 12.85
C MET A 35 3.65 -13.07 12.28
N ILE A 36 3.02 -14.14 12.72
CA ILE A 36 1.67 -14.53 12.32
C ILE A 36 0.66 -13.43 12.66
N ALA A 37 0.73 -12.90 13.87
CA ALA A 37 -0.14 -11.83 14.32
C ALA A 37 0.05 -10.55 13.48
N LEU A 38 1.28 -10.15 13.21
CA LEU A 38 1.61 -8.98 12.38
C LEU A 38 1.01 -9.11 10.99
N ILE A 39 1.24 -10.24 10.31
CA ILE A 39 0.82 -10.48 8.93
C ILE A 39 -0.70 -10.43 8.79
N ASN A 40 -1.45 -10.94 9.77
CA ASN A 40 -2.90 -11.05 9.75
C ASN A 40 -3.64 -9.80 10.28
N ASN A 41 -2.95 -8.77 10.73
CA ASN A 41 -3.54 -7.60 11.38
C ASN A 41 -3.02 -6.29 10.80
N GLY A 42 -3.19 -6.10 9.50
CA GLY A 42 -2.68 -4.93 8.81
C GLY A 42 -3.66 -3.75 8.66
N ALA A 43 -4.86 -3.81 9.25
CA ALA A 43 -5.86 -2.77 9.03
C ALA A 43 -5.52 -1.47 9.76
N TYR A 44 -5.02 -0.50 9.03
CA TYR A 44 -4.64 0.85 9.51
C TYR A 44 -3.57 0.89 10.60
N HIS A 45 -2.83 -0.21 10.76
CA HIS A 45 -1.71 -0.31 11.71
C HIS A 45 -0.81 -1.49 11.37
N THR A 46 0.33 -1.57 12.03
CA THR A 46 1.06 -2.81 12.23
C THR A 46 1.20 -3.07 13.72
N LEU A 47 1.19 -4.34 14.10
CA LEU A 47 1.45 -4.73 15.49
C LEU A 47 2.93 -4.57 15.81
N ALA A 48 3.25 -4.42 17.10
CA ALA A 48 4.62 -4.50 17.57
C ALA A 48 5.12 -5.94 17.48
N MET A 49 6.43 -6.10 17.27
CA MET A 49 7.14 -7.36 17.47
C MET A 49 8.23 -7.12 18.52
N GLU A 50 7.93 -7.48 19.75
CA GLU A 50 8.82 -7.23 20.90
C GLU A 50 10.11 -8.03 20.79
N SER A 51 10.03 -9.21 20.18
CA SER A 51 11.19 -10.11 19.94
C SER A 51 12.34 -9.44 19.19
N VAL A 52 12.03 -8.47 18.32
CA VAL A 52 13.03 -7.73 17.51
C VAL A 52 12.96 -6.22 17.70
N GLY A 53 12.21 -5.75 18.69
CA GLY A 53 12.11 -4.33 19.01
C GLY A 53 11.33 -3.50 17.96
N LEU A 54 10.51 -4.12 17.12
CA LEU A 54 9.67 -3.41 16.16
C LEU A 54 8.47 -2.78 16.87
N PRO A 55 8.30 -1.45 16.83
CA PRO A 55 7.17 -0.80 17.47
C PRO A 55 5.88 -0.97 16.66
N ALA A 56 4.74 -0.91 17.34
CA ALA A 56 3.45 -0.77 16.65
C ALA A 56 3.38 0.57 15.91
N THR A 57 2.72 0.55 14.76
CA THR A 57 2.54 1.74 13.92
C THR A 57 1.06 2.01 13.65
N ILE A 58 0.74 3.24 13.21
CA ILE A 58 -0.57 3.59 12.69
C ILE A 58 -0.46 4.03 11.23
N HIS A 59 -1.48 3.69 10.45
CA HIS A 59 -1.60 4.06 9.04
C HIS A 59 -2.85 4.91 8.83
N GLY A 60 -2.80 5.83 7.88
CA GLY A 60 -3.96 6.61 7.45
C GLY A 60 -4.44 6.20 6.07
N ASP A 61 -5.72 6.45 5.78
CA ASP A 61 -6.20 6.38 4.41
C ASP A 61 -5.92 7.71 3.69
N GLY A 62 -5.99 7.70 2.37
CA GLY A 62 -5.82 8.83 1.47
C GLY A 62 -6.84 8.77 0.33
N PRO A 63 -6.60 9.51 -0.75
CA PRO A 63 -5.34 10.10 -1.21
C PRO A 63 -5.18 11.60 -0.95
N SER A 64 -6.26 12.37 -0.84
CA SER A 64 -6.20 13.84 -0.72
C SER A 64 -5.85 14.32 0.71
N GLY A 65 -4.84 13.74 1.31
CA GLY A 65 -4.47 13.89 2.71
C GLY A 65 -4.98 12.76 3.59
N PHE A 66 -4.60 12.77 4.87
CA PHE A 66 -4.97 11.71 5.80
C PHE A 66 -6.46 11.72 6.13
N THR A 67 -7.10 10.56 5.96
CA THR A 67 -8.48 10.31 6.35
C THR A 67 -8.58 9.04 7.18
N CYS A 68 -9.71 8.85 7.86
CA CYS A 68 -10.02 7.58 8.49
C CYS A 68 -11.40 7.10 8.04
N PHE A 69 -11.39 6.01 7.31
CA PHE A 69 -12.61 5.38 6.87
C PHE A 69 -13.35 4.64 8.02
N MET A 70 -12.59 4.12 8.99
CA MET A 70 -13.11 3.22 10.02
C MET A 70 -13.61 3.92 11.28
N SER A 71 -13.29 5.19 11.52
CA SER A 71 -13.64 5.92 12.72
C SER A 71 -14.33 7.23 12.40
N LYS A 72 -15.52 7.43 12.96
CA LYS A 72 -16.23 8.71 12.89
C LYS A 72 -15.63 9.78 13.82
N GLU A 73 -14.77 9.38 14.74
CA GLU A 73 -14.18 10.23 15.76
C GLU A 73 -12.77 10.70 15.40
N GLN A 74 -12.22 10.20 14.32
CA GLN A 74 -10.87 10.54 13.93
C GLN A 74 -10.83 11.95 13.33
N VAL A 75 -10.46 12.88 14.17
CA VAL A 75 -10.04 14.20 13.73
C VAL A 75 -8.53 14.17 13.62
N ASN A 76 -8.04 13.91 12.45
CA ASN A 76 -6.60 13.76 12.21
C ASN A 76 -5.83 15.06 12.47
N GLY A 77 -6.51 16.20 12.39
CA GLY A 77 -5.87 17.52 12.47
C GLY A 77 -5.05 17.86 11.24
N THR A 78 -5.20 17.06 10.18
CA THR A 78 -4.54 17.23 8.88
C THR A 78 -5.42 18.00 7.91
N CYS A 79 -4.83 18.50 6.83
CA CYS A 79 -5.56 19.18 5.76
C CYS A 79 -6.25 18.19 4.83
N GLN A 80 -7.36 18.62 4.26
CA GLN A 80 -7.93 17.99 3.08
C GLN A 80 -7.46 18.80 1.87
N TYR A 81 -6.69 18.15 1.01
CA TYR A 81 -6.18 18.74 -0.21
C TYR A 81 -7.18 18.59 -1.36
N VAL A 82 -6.87 19.17 -2.49
CA VAL A 82 -7.67 18.99 -3.70
C VAL A 82 -7.54 17.55 -4.23
N SER A 83 -8.55 17.11 -4.97
CA SER A 83 -8.54 15.76 -5.55
C SER A 83 -7.46 15.60 -6.63
N GLU A 84 -7.00 14.38 -6.84
CA GLU A 84 -5.93 14.01 -7.78
C GLU A 84 -6.17 14.52 -9.20
N PRO A 85 -7.39 14.45 -9.80
CA PRO A 85 -7.59 14.99 -11.14
C PRO A 85 -7.43 16.51 -11.21
N VAL A 86 -7.70 17.24 -10.13
CA VAL A 86 -7.44 18.68 -10.06
C VAL A 86 -5.93 18.95 -10.05
N MET A 87 -5.17 18.20 -9.25
CA MET A 87 -3.72 18.28 -9.24
C MET A 87 -3.11 17.89 -10.59
N ALA A 88 -3.57 16.79 -11.18
CA ALA A 88 -3.09 16.32 -12.46
C ALA A 88 -3.33 17.33 -13.60
N SER A 89 -4.44 18.07 -13.53
CA SER A 89 -4.77 19.11 -14.53
C SER A 89 -3.80 20.29 -14.54
N THR A 90 -2.97 20.44 -13.51
CA THR A 90 -1.89 21.45 -13.47
C THR A 90 -0.71 21.09 -14.35
N TRP A 91 -0.50 19.80 -14.65
CA TRP A 91 0.67 19.25 -15.35
C TRP A 91 2.00 19.61 -14.67
N ASN A 92 1.97 19.92 -13.38
CA ASN A 92 3.10 20.40 -12.61
C ASN A 92 3.56 19.36 -11.60
N ILE A 93 4.54 18.56 -11.97
CA ILE A 93 5.13 17.52 -11.12
C ILE A 93 5.84 18.11 -9.87
N ASN A 94 6.41 19.31 -9.96
CA ASN A 94 7.04 19.95 -8.81
C ASN A 94 6.01 20.32 -7.75
N LEU A 95 4.86 20.88 -8.16
CA LEU A 95 3.76 21.17 -7.25
C LEU A 95 3.19 19.89 -6.63
N MET A 96 3.16 18.79 -7.40
CA MET A 96 2.73 17.49 -6.87
C MET A 96 3.70 16.95 -5.82
N ASN A 97 5.00 17.11 -6.05
CA ASN A 97 6.03 16.75 -5.07
C ASN A 97 5.91 17.58 -3.79
N GLU A 98 5.73 18.90 -3.91
CA GLU A 98 5.49 19.79 -2.75
C GLU A 98 4.23 19.39 -1.97
N LEU A 99 3.17 18.96 -2.65
CA LEU A 99 1.98 18.42 -2.00
C LEU A 99 2.30 17.13 -1.24
N GLY A 100 3.05 16.22 -1.86
CA GLY A 100 3.52 14.99 -1.22
C GLY A 100 4.35 15.28 0.03
N GLU A 101 5.26 16.27 -0.04
CA GLU A 101 6.02 16.72 1.14
C GLU A 101 5.12 17.22 2.26
N ALA A 102 4.09 18.02 1.94
CA ALA A 102 3.15 18.55 2.93
C ALA A 102 2.34 17.41 3.59
N ILE A 103 1.85 16.44 2.80
CA ILE A 103 1.16 15.25 3.32
C ILE A 103 2.10 14.45 4.22
N GLY A 104 3.33 14.20 3.80
CA GLY A 104 4.32 13.47 4.59
C GLY A 104 4.66 14.18 5.91
N GLU A 105 4.78 15.51 5.91
CA GLU A 105 5.03 16.30 7.12
C GLU A 105 3.84 16.21 8.10
N GLU A 106 2.60 16.31 7.60
CA GLU A 106 1.41 16.08 8.43
C GLU A 106 1.38 14.67 9.03
N GLY A 107 1.82 13.66 8.27
CA GLY A 107 1.95 12.29 8.76
C GLY A 107 2.93 12.19 9.93
N THR A 108 4.04 12.89 9.89
CA THR A 108 5.02 12.90 11.00
C THR A 108 4.53 13.67 12.22
N ILE A 109 3.69 14.69 12.05
CA ILE A 109 2.98 15.37 13.16
C ILE A 109 1.99 14.39 13.81
N GLY A 110 1.36 13.55 13.01
CA GLY A 110 0.57 12.41 13.44
C GLY A 110 -0.86 12.73 13.84
N ASP A 111 -1.50 11.73 14.43
CA ASP A 111 -2.88 11.79 14.91
C ASP A 111 -2.99 12.75 16.08
N LYS A 112 -3.87 13.73 15.94
CA LYS A 112 -4.03 14.80 16.94
C LYS A 112 -4.55 14.30 18.29
N ALA A 113 -5.28 13.20 18.30
CA ALA A 113 -5.86 12.68 19.53
C ALA A 113 -4.85 11.88 20.35
N THR A 114 -3.98 11.14 19.69
CA THR A 114 -3.00 10.26 20.32
C THR A 114 -1.59 10.84 20.33
N GLY A 115 -1.30 11.77 19.41
CA GLY A 115 0.06 12.28 19.17
C GLY A 115 0.98 11.25 18.51
N GLN A 116 0.43 10.13 18.04
CA GLN A 116 1.22 9.09 17.36
C GLN A 116 1.42 9.44 15.89
N PRO A 117 2.67 9.46 15.38
CA PRO A 117 2.94 9.66 13.97
C PRO A 117 2.33 8.57 13.09
N TYR A 118 1.85 8.94 11.91
CA TYR A 118 1.50 7.98 10.87
C TYR A 118 2.77 7.48 10.19
N SER A 119 2.95 6.16 10.16
CA SER A 119 4.08 5.55 9.46
C SER A 119 3.76 5.26 7.98
N SER A 120 2.48 5.19 7.63
CA SER A 120 2.03 4.96 6.25
C SER A 120 0.74 5.71 5.93
N ILE A 121 0.57 6.01 4.65
CA ILE A 121 -0.67 6.49 4.05
C ILE A 121 -1.06 5.60 2.87
N TYR A 122 -2.33 5.23 2.74
CA TYR A 122 -2.84 4.46 1.60
C TYR A 122 -3.16 5.40 0.43
N ALA A 123 -2.11 5.85 -0.23
CA ALA A 123 -2.07 6.84 -1.30
C ALA A 123 -0.74 6.71 -2.09
N PRO A 124 -0.64 7.31 -3.30
CA PRO A 124 -1.72 7.79 -4.14
C PRO A 124 -2.51 6.68 -4.83
N GLY A 125 -3.71 7.01 -5.33
CA GLY A 125 -4.44 6.21 -6.28
C GLY A 125 -3.98 6.52 -7.70
N VAL A 126 -3.48 5.53 -8.45
CA VAL A 126 -2.91 5.75 -9.80
C VAL A 126 -3.62 4.98 -10.91
N ASN A 127 -4.79 4.41 -10.62
CA ASN A 127 -5.61 3.76 -11.64
C ASN A 127 -6.08 4.76 -12.71
N ILE A 128 -6.59 4.24 -13.82
CA ILE A 128 -6.94 5.02 -15.00
C ILE A 128 -8.43 5.41 -14.98
N HIS A 129 -8.76 6.62 -15.38
CA HIS A 129 -10.15 7.04 -15.66
C HIS A 129 -10.64 6.39 -16.96
N ARG A 130 -10.84 5.08 -16.97
CA ARG A 130 -11.35 4.37 -18.14
C ARG A 130 -12.75 4.82 -18.54
N SER A 131 -13.55 5.21 -17.56
CA SER A 131 -14.91 5.69 -17.73
C SER A 131 -15.25 6.76 -16.69
N PRO A 132 -16.00 7.80 -17.02
CA PRO A 132 -16.48 8.77 -16.02
C PRO A 132 -17.42 8.14 -14.98
N PHE A 133 -17.90 6.92 -15.22
CA PHE A 133 -18.75 6.15 -14.33
C PHE A 133 -17.97 5.13 -13.50
N GLY A 134 -16.64 5.23 -13.44
CA GLY A 134 -15.77 4.30 -12.69
C GLY A 134 -16.02 4.25 -11.19
N GLY A 135 -16.56 5.34 -10.63
CA GLY A 135 -16.96 5.43 -9.21
C GLY A 135 -15.87 6.04 -8.30
N ARG A 136 -14.59 6.03 -8.71
CA ARG A 136 -13.46 6.58 -7.94
C ARG A 136 -12.60 7.59 -8.74
N CYS A 137 -13.18 8.24 -9.73
CA CYS A 137 -12.44 9.21 -10.56
C CYS A 137 -11.93 10.43 -9.78
N SER A 138 -12.45 10.72 -8.58
CA SER A 138 -11.93 11.78 -7.71
C SER A 138 -10.63 11.39 -7.01
N GLU A 139 -10.28 10.12 -7.02
CA GLU A 139 -9.14 9.53 -6.29
C GLU A 139 -7.99 9.12 -7.21
N TYR A 140 -8.18 9.26 -8.53
CA TYR A 140 -7.21 8.88 -9.55
C TYR A 140 -6.86 10.10 -10.41
N PHE A 141 -5.61 10.18 -10.88
CA PHE A 141 -5.10 11.38 -11.54
C PHE A 141 -5.71 11.67 -12.92
N SER A 142 -5.78 10.65 -13.80
CA SER A 142 -6.06 10.90 -15.22
C SER A 142 -6.57 9.64 -15.95
N GLU A 143 -7.08 9.84 -17.15
CA GLU A 143 -7.28 8.79 -18.15
C GLU A 143 -5.96 8.37 -18.84
N ASP A 144 -4.94 9.22 -18.77
CA ASP A 144 -3.64 9.02 -19.39
C ASP A 144 -2.66 8.33 -18.42
N PRO A 145 -2.10 7.15 -18.79
CA PRO A 145 -1.20 6.41 -17.92
C PRO A 145 0.13 7.12 -17.66
N PHE A 146 0.58 7.97 -18.59
CA PHE A 146 1.81 8.74 -18.40
C PHE A 146 1.60 9.84 -17.35
N ILE A 147 0.53 10.63 -17.47
CA ILE A 147 0.20 11.67 -16.49
C ILE A 147 -0.01 11.06 -15.11
N SER A 148 -0.81 9.99 -15.02
CA SER A 148 -1.06 9.29 -13.75
C SER A 148 0.23 8.78 -13.11
N GLY A 149 1.12 8.22 -13.92
CA GLY A 149 2.39 7.71 -13.44
C GLY A 149 3.36 8.78 -12.98
N MET A 150 3.50 9.86 -13.75
CA MET A 150 4.41 10.97 -13.41
C MET A 150 3.95 11.74 -12.17
N MET A 151 2.64 12.01 -12.06
CA MET A 151 2.08 12.66 -10.88
C MET A 151 2.17 11.76 -9.65
N GLY A 152 1.82 10.49 -9.79
CA GLY A 152 1.94 9.52 -8.70
C GLY A 152 3.38 9.33 -8.23
N ALA A 153 4.35 9.30 -9.14
CA ALA A 153 5.77 9.20 -8.77
C ALA A 153 6.24 10.43 -7.99
N ALA A 154 5.84 11.63 -8.42
CA ALA A 154 6.21 12.87 -7.73
C ALA A 154 5.61 12.97 -6.32
N GLU A 155 4.34 12.56 -6.14
CA GLU A 155 3.71 12.51 -4.83
C GLU A 155 4.38 11.49 -3.91
N VAL A 156 4.67 10.29 -4.43
CA VAL A 156 5.40 9.24 -3.69
C VAL A 156 6.75 9.76 -3.19
N GLU A 157 7.53 10.40 -4.05
CA GLU A 157 8.82 10.98 -3.68
C GLU A 157 8.68 12.01 -2.55
N GLY A 158 7.70 12.91 -2.68
CA GLY A 158 7.43 13.93 -1.67
C GLY A 158 7.06 13.32 -0.32
N ILE A 159 6.11 12.39 -0.27
CA ILE A 159 5.67 11.73 0.96
C ILE A 159 6.85 10.97 1.61
N GLN A 160 7.59 10.17 0.83
CA GLN A 160 8.73 9.40 1.33
C GLN A 160 9.85 10.29 1.86
N SER A 161 10.06 11.47 1.29
CA SER A 161 11.08 12.42 1.75
C SER A 161 10.90 12.84 3.21
N ARG A 162 9.69 12.70 3.75
CA ARG A 162 9.32 13.01 5.13
C ARG A 162 9.26 11.80 6.05
N GLY A 163 9.59 10.60 5.55
CA GLY A 163 9.65 9.37 6.35
C GLY A 163 8.31 8.61 6.46
N VAL A 164 7.27 9.04 5.77
CA VAL A 164 6.00 8.32 5.68
C VAL A 164 6.02 7.37 4.50
N LEU A 165 5.50 6.16 4.66
CA LEU A 165 5.39 5.17 3.58
C LEU A 165 4.12 5.39 2.76
N PRO A 166 4.20 5.85 1.50
CA PRO A 166 3.05 5.83 0.60
C PRO A 166 2.77 4.40 0.14
N THR A 167 1.51 4.00 0.18
CA THR A 167 1.05 2.69 -0.30
C THR A 167 0.20 2.91 -1.54
N VAL A 168 0.86 2.84 -2.70
CA VAL A 168 0.25 3.13 -4.01
C VAL A 168 -0.83 2.11 -4.34
N LYS A 169 -1.99 2.59 -4.78
CA LYS A 169 -3.20 1.77 -4.95
C LYS A 169 -3.95 2.07 -6.25
N HIS A 170 -4.80 1.18 -6.73
CA HIS A 170 -5.04 -0.21 -6.31
C HIS A 170 -4.50 -1.14 -7.41
N PHE A 171 -3.50 -1.91 -7.09
CA PHE A 171 -2.74 -2.72 -8.06
C PHE A 171 -3.48 -4.02 -8.38
N VAL A 172 -4.10 -4.19 -9.55
CA VAL A 172 -4.14 -3.36 -10.76
C VAL A 172 -5.48 -3.54 -11.49
N ALA A 173 -5.79 -2.65 -12.41
CA ALA A 173 -6.99 -2.69 -13.25
C ALA A 173 -8.32 -2.54 -12.46
N ASN A 174 -8.33 -1.70 -11.43
CA ASN A 174 -9.50 -1.37 -10.61
C ASN A 174 -10.17 -0.08 -11.12
N GLU A 175 -10.68 -0.10 -12.34
CA GLU A 175 -11.31 1.05 -12.98
C GLU A 175 -12.84 1.00 -12.91
N GLN A 176 -13.41 0.05 -12.16
CA GLN A 176 -14.84 -0.12 -11.95
C GLN A 176 -15.14 -0.50 -10.51
N GLU A 177 -16.11 0.21 -9.90
CA GLU A 177 -16.59 -0.09 -8.56
C GLU A 177 -17.89 -0.91 -8.55
N THR A 178 -18.65 -0.86 -9.65
CA THR A 178 -19.92 -1.56 -9.77
C THR A 178 -19.70 -3.07 -9.70
N HIS A 179 -20.43 -3.73 -8.80
CA HIS A 179 -20.42 -5.18 -8.55
C HIS A 179 -19.13 -5.74 -7.91
N ARG A 180 -18.17 -4.91 -7.48
CA ARG A 180 -16.93 -5.40 -6.89
C ARG A 180 -17.14 -6.22 -5.61
N SER A 181 -18.18 -5.89 -4.81
CA SER A 181 -18.41 -6.49 -3.48
C SER A 181 -19.12 -7.84 -3.49
N ILE A 182 -19.80 -8.20 -4.57
CA ILE A 182 -20.57 -9.45 -4.67
C ILE A 182 -20.03 -10.29 -5.83
N GLY A 183 -19.26 -11.30 -5.52
CA GLY A 183 -18.65 -12.18 -6.52
C GLY A 183 -17.43 -11.60 -7.25
N GLY A 184 -17.09 -10.34 -6.98
CA GLY A 184 -15.95 -9.63 -7.54
C GLY A 184 -16.14 -9.14 -8.97
N ASP A 185 -15.44 -8.07 -9.32
CA ASP A 185 -15.33 -7.59 -10.68
C ASP A 185 -14.27 -8.40 -11.45
N LEU A 186 -14.53 -8.69 -12.72
CA LEU A 186 -13.63 -9.45 -13.60
C LEU A 186 -13.21 -8.57 -14.77
N SER A 187 -11.97 -8.12 -14.75
CA SER A 187 -11.37 -7.38 -15.86
C SER A 187 -10.79 -8.34 -16.90
N TRP A 188 -11.20 -8.19 -18.15
CA TRP A 188 -10.68 -8.94 -19.29
C TRP A 188 -9.96 -8.02 -20.25
N LEU A 189 -8.67 -8.24 -20.44
CA LEU A 189 -7.83 -7.39 -21.29
C LEU A 189 -6.66 -8.20 -21.85
N SER A 190 -6.07 -7.69 -22.93
CA SER A 190 -4.84 -8.27 -23.48
C SER A 190 -3.64 -7.91 -22.59
N GLU A 191 -2.58 -8.70 -22.68
CA GLU A 191 -1.33 -8.38 -21.98
C GLU A 191 -0.77 -7.03 -22.43
N GLN A 192 -0.87 -6.69 -23.70
CA GLN A 192 -0.44 -5.41 -24.23
C GLN A 192 -1.20 -4.26 -23.55
N ALA A 193 -2.54 -4.32 -23.48
CA ALA A 193 -3.33 -3.30 -22.81
C ALA A 193 -3.01 -3.22 -21.31
N LEU A 194 -2.81 -4.37 -20.66
CA LEU A 194 -2.42 -4.43 -19.25
C LEU A 194 -1.10 -3.69 -19.02
N ARG A 195 -0.08 -3.95 -19.83
CA ARG A 195 1.27 -3.40 -19.64
C ARG A 195 1.40 -1.94 -20.09
N GLU A 196 0.75 -1.56 -21.19
CA GLU A 196 0.91 -0.22 -21.76
C GLU A 196 0.00 0.82 -21.11
N ILE A 197 -1.12 0.40 -20.51
CA ILE A 197 -2.11 1.30 -19.93
C ILE A 197 -2.21 1.10 -18.40
N TYR A 198 -2.65 -0.06 -17.95
CA TYR A 198 -3.07 -0.25 -16.55
C TYR A 198 -1.90 -0.44 -15.58
N LEU A 199 -0.85 -1.13 -15.99
CA LEU A 199 0.37 -1.30 -15.19
C LEU A 199 1.30 -0.08 -15.27
N LYS A 200 1.23 0.71 -16.34
CA LYS A 200 2.16 1.80 -16.60
C LYS A 200 2.25 2.85 -15.48
N PRO A 201 1.15 3.32 -14.88
CA PRO A 201 1.25 4.26 -13.76
C PRO A 201 2.00 3.69 -12.56
N PHE A 202 1.74 2.43 -12.23
CA PHE A 202 2.43 1.72 -11.14
C PHE A 202 3.92 1.52 -11.44
N GLU A 203 4.27 1.19 -12.69
CA GLU A 203 5.67 1.07 -13.11
C GLU A 203 6.43 2.38 -12.86
N TYR A 204 5.82 3.54 -13.15
CA TYR A 204 6.43 4.83 -12.88
C TYR A 204 6.57 5.10 -11.38
N THR A 205 5.58 4.82 -10.58
CA THR A 205 5.68 5.01 -9.11
C THR A 205 6.75 4.12 -8.49
N VAL A 206 6.96 2.90 -9.04
CA VAL A 206 8.03 2.00 -8.58
C VAL A 206 9.40 2.46 -9.06
N LYS A 207 9.55 2.76 -10.37
CA LYS A 207 10.86 3.02 -10.97
C LYS A 207 11.35 4.46 -10.82
N LEU A 208 10.45 5.44 -10.77
CA LEU A 208 10.80 6.86 -10.66
C LEU A 208 10.54 7.38 -9.25
N GLY A 209 9.39 7.06 -8.65
CA GLY A 209 9.05 7.44 -7.28
C GLY A 209 9.69 6.56 -6.21
N GLU A 210 10.27 5.43 -6.61
CA GLU A 210 10.90 4.46 -5.70
C GLU A 210 9.97 4.03 -4.55
N THR A 211 8.65 3.89 -4.85
CA THR A 211 7.68 3.52 -3.83
C THR A 211 8.05 2.21 -3.13
N ARG A 212 7.84 2.17 -1.84
CA ARG A 212 8.07 0.98 -1.00
C ARG A 212 6.77 0.36 -0.47
N GLY A 213 5.62 0.87 -0.91
CA GLY A 213 4.32 0.32 -0.56
C GLY A 213 3.41 0.18 -1.78
N ILE A 214 2.76 -0.96 -1.91
CA ILE A 214 1.74 -1.25 -2.94
C ILE A 214 0.54 -1.89 -2.27
N MET A 215 -0.66 -1.41 -2.62
CA MET A 215 -1.92 -2.05 -2.24
C MET A 215 -2.54 -2.74 -3.46
N THR A 216 -2.86 -4.03 -3.32
CA THR A 216 -3.55 -4.77 -4.38
C THR A 216 -5.01 -4.34 -4.46
N SER A 217 -5.68 -4.70 -5.53
CA SER A 217 -7.06 -4.29 -5.79
C SER A 217 -8.07 -5.38 -5.46
N PHE A 218 -9.35 -5.01 -5.38
CA PHE A 218 -10.45 -5.97 -5.17
C PHE A 218 -10.74 -6.83 -6.39
N ASN A 219 -10.56 -6.30 -7.60
CA ASN A 219 -10.96 -6.96 -8.83
C ASN A 219 -10.11 -8.19 -9.15
N ARG A 220 -10.58 -8.94 -10.10
CA ARG A 220 -9.87 -10.05 -10.72
C ARG A 220 -9.44 -9.69 -12.14
N ILE A 221 -8.30 -10.21 -12.58
CA ILE A 221 -7.93 -10.23 -13.99
C ILE A 221 -8.21 -11.64 -14.53
N GLY A 222 -9.12 -11.74 -15.47
CA GLY A 222 -9.72 -13.01 -15.80
C GLY A 222 -10.46 -13.57 -14.59
N THR A 223 -10.08 -14.74 -14.13
CA THR A 223 -10.69 -15.39 -12.96
C THR A 223 -9.87 -15.27 -11.68
N ARG A 224 -8.66 -14.71 -11.75
CA ARG A 224 -7.73 -14.63 -10.63
C ARG A 224 -7.77 -13.27 -9.95
N TRP A 225 -7.92 -13.27 -8.65
CA TRP A 225 -7.78 -12.06 -7.83
C TRP A 225 -6.37 -11.46 -7.98
N THR A 226 -6.28 -10.15 -8.14
CA THR A 226 -5.00 -9.45 -8.35
C THR A 226 -4.03 -9.64 -7.18
N GLY A 227 -4.52 -9.64 -5.94
CA GLY A 227 -3.71 -9.90 -4.74
C GLY A 227 -3.22 -11.33 -4.60
N GLY A 228 -3.81 -12.28 -5.31
CA GLY A 228 -3.37 -13.69 -5.35
C GLY A 228 -2.72 -14.10 -6.66
N ASP A 229 -2.27 -13.16 -7.49
CA ASP A 229 -1.64 -13.46 -8.77
C ASP A 229 -0.10 -13.30 -8.70
N TYR A 230 0.60 -14.43 -8.63
CA TYR A 230 2.06 -14.52 -8.61
C TYR A 230 2.73 -13.75 -9.77
N ARG A 231 2.11 -13.79 -10.97
CA ARG A 231 2.65 -13.07 -12.14
C ARG A 231 2.63 -11.55 -11.94
N LEU A 232 1.61 -11.04 -11.24
CA LEU A 232 1.54 -9.61 -10.92
C LEU A 232 2.50 -9.24 -9.80
N LEU A 233 2.43 -9.95 -8.66
CA LEU A 233 3.16 -9.53 -7.45
C LEU A 233 4.63 -9.94 -7.47
N THR A 234 4.95 -11.10 -8.01
CA THR A 234 6.34 -11.58 -8.04
C THR A 234 7.00 -11.32 -9.38
N GLU A 235 6.44 -11.82 -10.50
CA GLU A 235 7.12 -11.72 -11.79
C GLU A 235 7.22 -10.27 -12.28
N ILE A 236 6.11 -9.52 -12.29
CA ILE A 236 6.11 -8.15 -12.80
C ILE A 236 6.63 -7.18 -11.74
N LEU A 237 5.95 -7.10 -10.58
CA LEU A 237 6.25 -6.08 -9.58
C LEU A 237 7.66 -6.25 -8.99
N ARG A 238 8.00 -7.46 -8.50
CA ARG A 238 9.30 -7.67 -7.85
C ARG A 238 10.44 -7.94 -8.85
N ASN A 239 10.27 -8.91 -9.76
CA ASN A 239 11.36 -9.34 -10.62
C ASN A 239 11.62 -8.39 -11.79
N GLU A 240 10.57 -7.96 -12.53
CA GLU A 240 10.77 -7.05 -13.68
C GLU A 240 11.03 -5.61 -13.25
N TRP A 241 10.35 -5.12 -12.20
CA TRP A 241 10.48 -3.71 -11.80
C TRP A 241 11.44 -3.49 -10.63
N GLY A 242 11.87 -4.54 -9.93
CA GLY A 242 12.80 -4.46 -8.81
C GLY A 242 12.17 -3.96 -7.52
N PHE A 243 10.83 -4.06 -7.37
CA PHE A 243 10.15 -3.67 -6.15
C PHE A 243 10.53 -4.58 -4.98
N ASN A 244 11.00 -4.00 -3.88
CA ASN A 244 11.42 -4.72 -2.67
C ASN A 244 10.66 -4.27 -1.41
N GLY A 245 9.52 -3.60 -1.58
CA GLY A 245 8.74 -3.06 -0.49
C GLY A 245 7.59 -3.95 -0.02
N LEU A 246 6.71 -3.35 0.78
CA LEU A 246 5.51 -3.95 1.34
C LEU A 246 4.40 -4.09 0.29
N VAL A 247 3.79 -5.26 0.21
CA VAL A 247 2.54 -5.46 -0.55
C VAL A 247 1.43 -5.79 0.44
N ILE A 248 0.43 -4.91 0.51
CA ILE A 248 -0.78 -5.10 1.32
C ILE A 248 -1.97 -5.35 0.38
N CYS A 249 -2.96 -6.14 0.80
CA CYS A 249 -4.21 -6.20 0.04
C CYS A 249 -5.08 -4.97 0.30
N ASP A 250 -6.07 -4.70 -0.55
CA ASP A 250 -7.19 -3.82 -0.20
C ASP A 250 -8.00 -4.46 0.93
N PHE A 251 -8.86 -3.67 1.60
CA PHE A 251 -9.55 -4.10 2.81
C PHE A 251 -10.27 -5.43 2.59
N ASN A 252 -9.83 -6.48 3.30
CA ASN A 252 -10.29 -7.84 3.07
C ASN A 252 -11.73 -8.05 3.52
N THR A 253 -12.67 -7.71 2.66
CA THR A 253 -14.12 -7.78 2.90
C THR A 253 -14.82 -8.85 2.07
N ILE A 254 -14.09 -9.53 1.19
CA ILE A 254 -14.68 -10.51 0.24
C ILE A 254 -13.96 -11.87 0.37
N PRO A 255 -14.21 -12.60 1.47
CA PRO A 255 -13.48 -13.83 1.80
C PRO A 255 -13.67 -14.96 0.78
N GLN A 256 -14.66 -14.85 -0.12
CA GLN A 256 -14.93 -15.86 -1.14
C GLN A 256 -13.78 -16.03 -2.15
N TYR A 257 -12.95 -15.00 -2.35
CA TYR A 257 -11.81 -15.07 -3.27
C TYR A 257 -10.59 -14.25 -2.86
N MET A 258 -10.71 -13.32 -1.91
CA MET A 258 -9.57 -12.61 -1.32
C MET A 258 -8.98 -13.49 -0.21
N ILE A 259 -8.23 -14.49 -0.62
CA ILE A 259 -7.69 -15.51 0.28
C ILE A 259 -6.28 -15.12 0.67
N PRO A 260 -5.99 -14.80 1.95
CA PRO A 260 -4.67 -14.34 2.40
C PRO A 260 -3.54 -15.28 2.01
N ARG A 261 -3.74 -16.59 2.19
CA ARG A 261 -2.77 -17.59 1.77
C ARG A 261 -2.34 -17.45 0.30
N MET A 262 -3.30 -17.21 -0.61
CA MET A 262 -2.96 -16.98 -2.02
C MET A 262 -2.12 -15.73 -2.21
N MET A 263 -2.40 -14.68 -1.43
CA MET A 263 -1.64 -13.43 -1.49
C MET A 263 -0.19 -13.65 -1.03
N PHE A 264 0.02 -14.34 0.08
CA PHE A 264 1.36 -14.62 0.58
C PHE A 264 2.18 -15.46 -0.40
N TYR A 265 1.60 -16.52 -0.96
CA TYR A 265 2.25 -17.31 -2.02
C TYR A 265 2.50 -16.51 -3.30
N ALA A 266 1.72 -15.48 -3.56
CA ALA A 266 1.92 -14.59 -4.71
C ALA A 266 3.00 -13.52 -4.47
N GLY A 267 3.50 -13.34 -3.26
CA GLY A 267 4.50 -12.34 -2.90
C GLY A 267 3.95 -11.15 -2.10
N GLY A 268 2.74 -11.27 -1.55
CA GLY A 268 2.15 -10.30 -0.61
C GLY A 268 2.79 -10.38 0.77
N SER A 269 2.61 -9.32 1.58
CA SER A 269 3.29 -9.17 2.85
C SER A 269 2.34 -8.97 4.05
N LEU A 270 1.19 -8.34 3.84
CA LEU A 270 0.32 -7.92 4.93
C LEU A 270 -1.15 -7.96 4.51
N ASP A 271 -1.99 -8.57 5.34
CA ASP A 271 -3.42 -8.59 5.12
C ASP A 271 -4.10 -7.37 5.77
N LEU A 272 -4.80 -6.57 4.97
CA LEU A 272 -5.55 -5.40 5.45
C LEU A 272 -6.84 -5.85 6.11
N ALA A 273 -6.74 -6.34 7.32
CA ALA A 273 -7.85 -6.84 8.09
C ALA A 273 -7.67 -6.64 9.58
N THR A 274 -8.75 -6.88 10.32
CA THR A 274 -8.75 -6.89 11.79
C THR A 274 -9.21 -8.25 12.28
N GLN A 275 -8.61 -8.78 13.33
CA GLN A 275 -9.04 -10.02 13.98
C GLN A 275 -10.51 -9.97 14.49
N GLN A 276 -11.08 -8.76 14.56
CA GLN A 276 -12.45 -8.55 15.04
C GLN A 276 -13.51 -8.59 13.94
N SER A 277 -13.14 -8.65 12.67
CA SER A 277 -14.11 -8.76 11.61
C SER A 277 -14.65 -10.19 11.59
N ALA A 278 -15.97 -10.35 11.71
CA ALA A 278 -16.66 -11.67 11.65
C ALA A 278 -16.43 -12.41 10.30
N MET A 279 -15.68 -11.82 9.38
CA MET A 279 -15.29 -12.38 8.10
C MET A 279 -14.05 -13.28 8.17
N TRP A 280 -13.41 -13.35 9.33
CA TRP A 280 -12.15 -14.05 9.57
C TRP A 280 -12.29 -15.47 10.10
N THR A 281 -13.52 -15.96 10.25
CA THR A 281 -13.74 -17.32 10.75
C THR A 281 -13.14 -18.43 9.87
N ASP A 282 -12.78 -18.10 8.64
CA ASP A 282 -12.17 -19.06 7.68
C ASP A 282 -10.69 -18.75 7.33
N CYS A 283 -10.15 -17.62 7.79
CA CYS A 283 -8.72 -17.33 7.68
C CYS A 283 -8.05 -17.72 8.99
N ASP A 284 -7.71 -18.96 9.07
CA ASP A 284 -6.94 -19.52 10.16
C ASP A 284 -5.55 -18.87 10.22
N THR A 285 -5.04 -18.65 11.43
CA THR A 285 -3.63 -18.26 11.65
C THR A 285 -2.64 -19.22 11.01
N SER A 286 -3.06 -20.46 10.71
CA SER A 286 -2.33 -21.43 9.92
C SER A 286 -1.94 -20.90 8.53
N ASP A 287 -2.74 -20.04 7.90
CA ASP A 287 -2.44 -19.53 6.56
C ASP A 287 -1.21 -18.62 6.53
N ALA A 288 -1.02 -17.79 7.56
CA ALA A 288 0.19 -16.97 7.69
C ALA A 288 1.39 -17.81 8.15
N GLY A 289 1.18 -18.75 9.05
CA GLY A 289 2.23 -19.68 9.47
C GLY A 289 2.80 -20.49 8.32
N ASP A 290 1.94 -20.99 7.43
CA ASP A 290 2.36 -21.71 6.21
C ASP A 290 3.19 -20.81 5.26
N ALA A 291 2.91 -19.50 5.22
CA ALA A 291 3.65 -18.56 4.37
C ALA A 291 5.04 -18.21 4.94
N ILE A 292 5.21 -18.27 6.27
CA ILE A 292 6.48 -18.00 6.93
C ILE A 292 7.47 -19.18 6.75
N VAL A 293 6.95 -20.39 6.65
CA VAL A 293 7.77 -21.62 6.54
C VAL A 293 8.30 -21.85 5.11
N LEU A 294 7.81 -21.09 4.11
CA LEU A 294 8.23 -21.18 2.71
C LEU A 294 9.25 -20.13 2.33
#